data_cec8758be6514108099d3c0202948cf2
#
_entry.id   cec8758be6514108099d3c0202948cf2
#
_cell.length_a   1.000
_cell.length_b   1.000
_cell.length_c   1.000
_cell.angle_alpha   90.00
_cell.angle_beta   90.00
_cell.angle_gamma   90.00
#
_symmetry.space_group_name_H-M   'P 1'
#
loop_
_entity.id
_entity.type
_entity.pdbx_description
1 polymer ?
#
loop_
_entity_poly.entity_id
_entity_poly.type
_entity_poly.pdbx_seq_one_letter_code
_entity_poly.pdbx_strand_id
1 'polypeptide(L)'
;MAYTADQIAKHTIVARLSVSIYQMDDQQLVTILNLLEKKDESEAADENDVEKAIPSGIDPSIRRQMIIARIFILIKQLDRDSLLQRLRPFNHPDFRWVREYPRLACYIQVDFAAAGKAYNSYIRDISASGVFIETTDSFKPGQEIALCFALSESDEMLPFKLKGRVTQLYPDGIGVQYTNMTHYQRDIISTLIGKSE
;
A
#
# COMPACT_ATOMS: atom_id res chain seq x y z
N MET A 1 -22.45 -9.43 13.41
CA MET A 1 -21.33 -8.55 13.85
C MET A 1 -20.75 -7.93 12.58
N ALA A 2 -20.79 -6.61 12.45
CA ALA A 2 -20.16 -5.92 11.33
C ALA A 2 -18.65 -5.81 11.61
N TYR A 3 -17.81 -6.09 10.60
CA TYR A 3 -16.38 -5.87 10.69
C TYR A 3 -16.09 -4.36 10.71
N THR A 4 -15.11 -3.94 11.50
CA THR A 4 -14.62 -2.56 11.45
C THR A 4 -13.82 -2.33 10.18
N ALA A 5 -13.73 -1.08 9.69
CA ALA A 5 -12.94 -0.72 8.51
C ALA A 5 -11.48 -1.20 8.63
N ASP A 6 -10.92 -1.17 9.83
CA ASP A 6 -9.57 -1.64 10.13
C ASP A 6 -9.43 -3.17 10.00
N GLN A 7 -10.43 -3.92 10.44
CA GLN A 7 -10.48 -5.38 10.27
C GLN A 7 -10.58 -5.78 8.79
N ILE A 8 -11.40 -5.06 8.01
CA ILE A 8 -11.53 -5.28 6.57
C ILE A 8 -10.19 -4.99 5.88
N ALA A 9 -9.55 -3.87 6.19
CA ALA A 9 -8.25 -3.52 5.64
C ALA A 9 -7.17 -4.56 5.99
N LYS A 10 -7.13 -5.04 7.23
CA LYS A 10 -6.23 -6.14 7.64
C LYS A 10 -6.50 -7.42 6.84
N HIS A 11 -7.77 -7.82 6.70
CA HIS A 11 -8.13 -9.03 5.94
C HIS A 11 -7.72 -8.93 4.47
N THR A 12 -7.85 -7.75 3.86
CA THR A 12 -7.42 -7.52 2.47
C THR A 12 -5.90 -7.70 2.32
N ILE A 13 -5.12 -7.15 3.27
CA ILE A 13 -3.67 -7.34 3.30
C ILE A 13 -3.32 -8.83 3.44
N VAL A 14 -3.94 -9.51 4.39
CA VAL A 14 -3.71 -10.93 4.64
C VAL A 14 -4.06 -11.80 3.43
N ALA A 15 -5.20 -11.55 2.79
CA ALA A 15 -5.62 -12.30 1.61
C ALA A 15 -4.61 -12.17 0.45
N ARG A 16 -4.14 -10.97 0.19
CA ARG A 16 -3.12 -10.72 -0.83
C ARG A 16 -1.79 -11.38 -0.48
N LEU A 17 -1.30 -11.23 0.77
CA LEU A 17 -0.11 -11.93 1.27
C LEU A 17 -0.22 -13.42 1.04
N SER A 18 -1.37 -14.00 1.34
CA SER A 18 -1.59 -15.43 1.22
C SER A 18 -1.35 -15.94 -0.21
N VAL A 19 -1.78 -15.18 -1.21
CA VAL A 19 -1.55 -15.55 -2.62
C VAL A 19 -0.07 -15.44 -2.98
N SER A 20 0.58 -14.32 -2.60
CA SER A 20 1.97 -14.06 -2.99
C SER A 20 2.98 -14.97 -2.27
N ILE A 21 2.76 -15.34 -1.02
CA ILE A 21 3.63 -16.23 -0.23
C ILE A 21 3.89 -17.55 -0.96
N TYR A 22 2.89 -18.12 -1.64
CA TYR A 22 3.09 -19.37 -2.38
C TYR A 22 3.92 -19.22 -3.67
N GLN A 23 4.03 -17.99 -4.19
CA GLN A 23 4.80 -17.67 -5.39
C GLN A 23 6.25 -17.23 -5.08
N MET A 24 6.57 -16.99 -3.82
CA MET A 24 7.91 -16.56 -3.38
C MET A 24 8.92 -17.71 -3.41
N ASP A 25 10.17 -17.35 -3.66
CA ASP A 25 11.29 -18.25 -3.41
C ASP A 25 11.61 -18.37 -1.90
N ASP A 26 12.47 -19.30 -1.54
CA ASP A 26 12.79 -19.57 -0.13
C ASP A 26 13.53 -18.41 0.55
N GLN A 27 14.32 -17.64 -0.19
CA GLN A 27 15.05 -16.49 0.34
C GLN A 27 14.07 -15.34 0.67
N GLN A 28 13.10 -15.12 -0.18
CA GLN A 28 12.02 -14.15 0.04
C GLN A 28 11.16 -14.53 1.26
N LEU A 29 10.83 -15.81 1.40
CA LEU A 29 10.06 -16.31 2.55
C LEU A 29 10.82 -16.11 3.86
N VAL A 30 12.12 -16.42 3.89
CA VAL A 30 12.99 -16.19 5.06
C VAL A 30 13.07 -14.71 5.39
N THR A 31 13.21 -13.84 4.37
CA THR A 31 13.25 -12.39 4.57
C THR A 31 11.97 -11.88 5.22
N ILE A 32 10.80 -12.31 4.74
CA ILE A 32 9.50 -11.94 5.36
C ILE A 32 9.39 -12.47 6.78
N LEU A 33 9.76 -13.72 7.01
CA LEU A 33 9.72 -14.29 8.35
C LEU A 33 10.54 -13.46 9.32
N ASN A 34 11.77 -13.10 8.97
CA ASN A 34 12.64 -12.25 9.79
C ASN A 34 12.03 -10.88 10.08
N LEU A 35 11.41 -10.25 9.07
CA LEU A 35 10.75 -8.96 9.25
C LEU A 35 9.53 -9.05 10.19
N LEU A 36 8.78 -10.14 10.13
CA LEU A 36 7.62 -10.35 11.00
C LEU A 36 7.98 -10.76 12.42
N GLU A 37 9.13 -11.41 12.63
CA GLU A 37 9.62 -11.83 13.97
C GLU A 37 10.34 -10.71 14.74
N LYS A 38 10.81 -9.63 14.08
CA LYS A 38 11.47 -8.51 14.74
C LYS A 38 10.61 -7.96 15.88
N LYS A 39 11.05 -8.12 17.10
CA LYS A 39 10.61 -7.39 18.28
C LYS A 39 11.42 -6.10 18.30
N ASP A 40 10.75 -4.95 18.21
CA ASP A 40 11.28 -3.57 18.37
C ASP A 40 12.72 -3.24 17.89
N GLU A 41 12.92 -1.99 17.46
CA GLU A 41 14.11 -1.45 16.76
C GLU A 41 15.47 -1.58 17.51
N SER A 42 15.55 -2.23 18.66
CA SER A 42 16.77 -2.31 19.47
C SER A 42 17.57 -3.61 19.33
N GLU A 43 17.05 -4.64 18.67
CA GLU A 43 17.78 -5.90 18.47
C GLU A 43 18.21 -6.02 17.00
N ALA A 44 19.50 -5.89 16.75
CA ALA A 44 20.10 -6.23 15.47
C ALA A 44 19.77 -7.69 15.15
N ALA A 45 19.10 -7.93 14.01
CA ALA A 45 18.76 -9.27 13.57
C ALA A 45 20.05 -10.07 13.33
N ASP A 46 20.31 -11.05 14.14
CA ASP A 46 21.33 -12.07 13.88
C ASP A 46 20.76 -12.98 12.79
N GLU A 47 21.46 -13.10 11.64
CA GLU A 47 21.05 -13.96 10.51
C GLU A 47 20.87 -15.43 10.93
N ASN A 48 21.37 -15.81 12.10
CA ASN A 48 21.29 -17.15 12.68
C ASN A 48 19.97 -17.46 13.42
N ASP A 49 19.08 -16.49 13.66
CA ASP A 49 17.88 -16.76 14.48
C ASP A 49 16.82 -17.60 13.74
N VAL A 50 16.76 -17.54 12.41
CA VAL A 50 15.85 -18.40 11.62
C VAL A 50 16.34 -19.85 11.60
N GLU A 51 17.65 -20.08 11.63
CA GLU A 51 18.22 -21.41 11.65
C GLU A 51 17.97 -22.12 12.99
N LYS A 52 17.80 -21.34 14.08
CA LYS A 52 17.42 -21.86 15.40
C LYS A 52 15.94 -22.26 15.51
N ALA A 53 15.06 -21.62 14.73
CA ALA A 53 13.62 -21.90 14.75
C ALA A 53 13.20 -23.09 13.89
N ILE A 54 14.05 -23.52 12.95
CA ILE A 54 13.79 -24.63 12.02
C ILE A 54 14.96 -25.62 12.10
N PRO A 55 14.75 -26.87 12.56
CA PRO A 55 15.84 -27.83 12.73
C PRO A 55 16.61 -28.06 11.44
N SER A 56 17.95 -28.09 11.53
CA SER A 56 18.83 -28.50 10.42
C SER A 56 18.60 -29.99 10.09
N GLY A 57 18.49 -30.32 8.81
CA GLY A 57 18.32 -31.71 8.34
C GLY A 57 16.91 -32.13 7.95
N ILE A 58 15.94 -31.17 7.91
CA ILE A 58 14.59 -31.42 7.41
C ILE A 58 14.57 -31.29 5.87
N ASP A 59 13.74 -32.12 5.24
CA ASP A 59 13.48 -32.02 3.80
C ASP A 59 13.12 -30.57 3.37
N PRO A 60 13.72 -30.05 2.29
CA PRO A 60 13.49 -28.68 1.85
C PRO A 60 12.00 -28.32 1.65
N SER A 61 11.19 -29.26 1.20
CA SER A 61 9.76 -29.02 0.99
C SER A 61 9.01 -28.85 2.33
N ILE A 62 9.37 -29.62 3.33
CA ILE A 62 8.82 -29.54 4.68
C ILE A 62 9.29 -28.23 5.33
N ARG A 63 10.57 -27.89 5.19
CA ARG A 63 11.13 -26.62 5.67
C ARG A 63 10.35 -25.43 5.11
N ARG A 64 10.11 -25.41 3.81
CA ARG A 64 9.32 -24.36 3.15
C ARG A 64 7.91 -24.25 3.73
N GLN A 65 7.21 -25.36 3.93
CA GLN A 65 5.88 -25.38 4.52
C GLN A 65 5.87 -24.86 5.97
N MET A 66 6.88 -25.19 6.75
CA MET A 66 7.04 -24.68 8.13
C MET A 66 7.23 -23.16 8.15
N ILE A 67 8.05 -22.62 7.26
CA ILE A 67 8.25 -21.17 7.12
C ILE A 67 6.92 -20.49 6.78
N ILE A 68 6.20 -21.00 5.78
CA ILE A 68 4.90 -20.47 5.37
C ILE A 68 3.90 -20.51 6.54
N ALA A 69 3.80 -21.63 7.24
CA ALA A 69 2.91 -21.76 8.39
C ALA A 69 3.25 -20.75 9.51
N ARG A 70 4.54 -20.55 9.80
CA ARG A 70 5.00 -19.57 10.78
C ARG A 70 4.66 -18.15 10.39
N ILE A 71 4.86 -17.79 9.12
CA ILE A 71 4.46 -16.49 8.57
C ILE A 71 2.96 -16.26 8.78
N PHE A 72 2.09 -17.24 8.48
CA PHE A 72 0.64 -17.11 8.68
C PHE A 72 0.25 -16.93 10.15
N ILE A 73 0.93 -17.60 11.07
CA ILE A 73 0.69 -17.43 12.51
C ILE A 73 1.01 -15.98 12.91
N LEU A 74 2.17 -15.45 12.50
CA LEU A 74 2.61 -14.10 12.84
C LEU A 74 1.68 -13.03 12.24
N ILE A 75 1.28 -13.19 10.98
CA ILE A 75 0.33 -12.28 10.31
C ILE A 75 -1.01 -12.22 11.06
N LYS A 76 -1.50 -13.35 11.59
CA LYS A 76 -2.75 -13.37 12.37
C LYS A 76 -2.61 -12.65 13.72
N GLN A 77 -1.44 -12.76 14.35
CA GLN A 77 -1.18 -12.19 15.68
C GLN A 77 -0.95 -10.66 15.64
N LEU A 78 -0.38 -10.15 14.55
CA LEU A 78 -0.08 -8.71 14.40
C LEU A 78 -1.37 -7.93 14.07
N ASP A 79 -1.50 -6.72 14.61
CA ASP A 79 -2.47 -5.74 14.16
C ASP A 79 -2.06 -5.18 12.77
N ARG A 80 -2.96 -4.40 12.15
CA ARG A 80 -2.74 -3.86 10.81
C ARG A 80 -1.48 -2.99 10.73
N ASP A 81 -1.32 -2.08 11.69
CA ASP A 81 -0.27 -1.07 11.64
C ASP A 81 1.11 -1.68 11.91
N SER A 82 1.21 -2.62 12.85
CA SER A 82 2.41 -3.43 13.09
C SER A 82 2.78 -4.26 11.86
N LEU A 83 1.78 -4.85 11.18
CA LEU A 83 2.02 -5.61 9.96
C LEU A 83 2.59 -4.74 8.84
N LEU A 84 1.99 -3.56 8.59
CA LEU A 84 2.46 -2.61 7.60
C LEU A 84 3.85 -2.07 7.93
N GLN A 85 4.11 -1.71 9.18
CA GLN A 85 5.40 -1.23 9.64
C GLN A 85 6.51 -2.27 9.41
N ARG A 86 6.27 -3.52 9.79
CA ARG A 86 7.25 -4.60 9.65
C ARG A 86 7.51 -5.00 8.20
N LEU A 87 6.50 -4.99 7.36
CA LEU A 87 6.62 -5.31 5.93
C LEU A 87 7.11 -4.14 5.07
N ARG A 88 7.14 -2.92 5.61
CA ARG A 88 7.60 -1.72 4.88
C ARG A 88 9.02 -1.85 4.30
N PRO A 89 10.02 -2.47 4.99
CA PRO A 89 11.36 -2.67 4.43
C PRO A 89 11.39 -3.69 3.29
N PHE A 90 10.39 -4.52 3.15
CA PHE A 90 10.30 -5.52 2.09
C PHE A 90 9.89 -4.86 0.77
N ASN A 91 10.83 -4.10 0.20
CA ASN A 91 10.63 -3.35 -1.04
C ASN A 91 10.89 -4.22 -2.27
N HIS A 92 10.08 -5.26 -2.48
CA HIS A 92 10.13 -6.08 -3.68
C HIS A 92 9.16 -5.54 -4.73
N PRO A 93 9.50 -5.53 -6.05
CA PRO A 93 8.60 -5.06 -7.11
C PRO A 93 7.23 -5.76 -7.08
N ASP A 94 7.21 -7.04 -6.74
CA ASP A 94 5.99 -7.86 -6.64
C ASP A 94 5.20 -7.60 -5.35
N PHE A 95 5.76 -6.86 -4.38
CA PHE A 95 5.13 -6.45 -3.12
C PHE A 95 4.51 -5.05 -3.13
N ARG A 96 4.37 -4.43 -4.30
CA ARG A 96 3.65 -3.15 -4.46
C ARG A 96 2.18 -3.19 -4.03
N TRP A 97 1.69 -4.35 -3.61
CA TRP A 97 0.32 -4.59 -3.18
C TRP A 97 0.04 -4.32 -1.69
N VAL A 98 1.05 -4.17 -0.84
CA VAL A 98 0.85 -3.70 0.54
C VAL A 98 0.74 -2.18 0.51
N ARG A 99 -0.40 -1.71 0.03
CA ARG A 99 -0.71 -0.28 0.06
C ARG A 99 -1.13 0.09 1.46
N GLU A 100 -0.50 1.12 2.00
CA GLU A 100 -0.88 1.71 3.29
C GLU A 100 -2.34 2.15 3.29
N TYR A 101 -2.83 2.60 2.13
CA TYR A 101 -4.21 3.06 1.94
C TYR A 101 -4.87 2.31 0.78
N PRO A 102 -6.10 1.80 0.98
CA PRO A 102 -6.90 1.23 -0.10
C PRO A 102 -7.15 2.28 -1.19
N ARG A 103 -7.43 1.82 -2.41
CA ARG A 103 -7.80 2.68 -3.53
C ARG A 103 -9.23 2.40 -3.96
N LEU A 104 -9.96 3.46 -4.18
CA LEU A 104 -11.29 3.45 -4.78
C LEU A 104 -11.15 3.73 -6.27
N ALA A 105 -11.64 2.82 -7.12
CA ALA A 105 -11.83 3.11 -8.53
C ALA A 105 -12.93 4.15 -8.68
N CYS A 106 -12.67 5.21 -9.43
CA CYS A 106 -13.59 6.34 -9.60
C CYS A 106 -13.41 6.95 -10.98
N TYR A 107 -14.25 7.94 -11.30
CA TYR A 107 -14.10 8.75 -12.50
C TYR A 107 -14.42 10.20 -12.14
N ILE A 108 -13.41 10.92 -11.66
CA ILE A 108 -13.55 12.27 -11.08
C ILE A 108 -12.75 13.23 -11.94
N GLN A 109 -13.40 14.30 -12.41
CA GLN A 109 -12.72 15.35 -13.15
C GLN A 109 -11.67 16.05 -12.29
N VAL A 110 -10.49 16.29 -12.84
CA VAL A 110 -9.39 16.97 -12.17
C VAL A 110 -8.76 18.02 -13.07
N ASP A 111 -8.61 19.22 -12.54
CA ASP A 111 -7.73 20.24 -13.09
C ASP A 111 -6.37 20.10 -12.40
N PHE A 112 -5.30 20.09 -13.16
CA PHE A 112 -3.97 20.03 -12.58
C PHE A 112 -2.98 20.88 -13.34
N ALA A 113 -1.92 21.30 -12.67
CA ALA A 113 -0.87 22.12 -13.26
C ALA A 113 0.51 21.58 -12.89
N ALA A 114 1.39 21.56 -13.89
CA ALA A 114 2.79 21.15 -13.73
C ALA A 114 3.68 21.98 -14.64
N ALA A 115 4.83 22.44 -14.13
CA ALA A 115 5.81 23.23 -14.89
C ALA A 115 5.20 24.44 -15.64
N GLY A 116 4.21 25.11 -15.03
CA GLY A 116 3.56 26.32 -15.60
C GLY A 116 2.50 26.01 -16.68
N LYS A 117 2.21 24.76 -16.98
CA LYS A 117 1.15 24.34 -17.91
C LYS A 117 -0.02 23.77 -17.13
N ALA A 118 -1.26 24.13 -17.54
CA ALA A 118 -2.49 23.59 -16.98
C ALA A 118 -3.06 22.46 -17.85
N TYR A 119 -3.69 21.51 -17.20
CA TYR A 119 -4.28 20.32 -17.79
C TYR A 119 -5.66 20.06 -17.19
N ASN A 120 -6.54 19.41 -17.95
CA ASN A 120 -7.82 18.91 -17.48
C ASN A 120 -7.93 17.43 -17.88
N SER A 121 -8.29 16.56 -16.95
CA SER A 121 -8.44 15.13 -17.18
C SER A 121 -9.29 14.46 -16.09
N TYR A 122 -9.10 13.16 -15.87
CA TYR A 122 -9.86 12.36 -14.91
C TYR A 122 -8.96 11.58 -13.98
N ILE A 123 -9.37 11.49 -12.71
CA ILE A 123 -8.83 10.56 -11.73
C ILE A 123 -9.53 9.22 -11.92
N ARG A 124 -8.76 8.14 -12.13
CA ARG A 124 -9.24 6.76 -12.32
C ARG A 124 -9.27 5.96 -11.03
N ASP A 125 -8.37 6.28 -10.12
CA ASP A 125 -8.39 5.77 -8.75
C ASP A 125 -7.86 6.81 -7.75
N ILE A 126 -8.41 6.78 -6.55
CA ILE A 126 -8.05 7.65 -5.44
C ILE A 126 -7.79 6.86 -4.17
N SER A 127 -6.82 7.29 -3.38
CA SER A 127 -6.54 6.79 -2.03
C SER A 127 -6.21 7.94 -1.09
N ALA A 128 -6.08 7.65 0.20
CA ALA A 128 -5.63 8.65 1.18
C ALA A 128 -4.16 9.09 1.01
N SER A 129 -3.39 8.47 0.11
CA SER A 129 -1.99 8.83 -0.16
C SER A 129 -1.76 9.41 -1.56
N GLY A 130 -2.69 9.26 -2.49
CA GLY A 130 -2.49 9.71 -3.87
C GLY A 130 -3.61 9.33 -4.82
N VAL A 131 -3.41 9.70 -6.09
CA VAL A 131 -4.34 9.46 -7.19
C VAL A 131 -3.63 8.90 -8.42
N PHE A 132 -4.37 8.19 -9.25
CA PHE A 132 -3.99 7.93 -10.63
C PHE A 132 -4.76 8.89 -11.55
N ILE A 133 -4.04 9.65 -12.37
CA ILE A 133 -4.61 10.60 -13.33
C ILE A 133 -4.38 10.08 -14.73
N GLU A 134 -5.44 10.01 -15.51
CA GLU A 134 -5.41 9.67 -16.92
C GLU A 134 -4.76 10.80 -17.73
N THR A 135 -3.73 10.48 -18.52
CA THR A 135 -3.08 11.46 -19.39
C THR A 135 -2.17 10.76 -20.40
N THR A 136 -2.05 11.33 -21.57
CA THR A 136 -1.06 10.96 -22.60
C THR A 136 0.11 11.94 -22.68
N ASP A 137 0.06 13.03 -21.92
CA ASP A 137 1.15 14.00 -21.83
C ASP A 137 2.37 13.40 -21.11
N SER A 138 3.57 13.88 -21.45
CA SER A 138 4.82 13.39 -20.87
C SER A 138 5.14 14.10 -19.55
N PHE A 139 5.36 13.31 -18.51
CA PHE A 139 5.79 13.74 -17.18
C PHE A 139 7.10 13.05 -16.79
N LYS A 140 7.72 13.52 -15.71
CA LYS A 140 8.92 12.90 -15.14
C LYS A 140 8.65 12.44 -13.70
N PRO A 141 9.19 11.29 -13.28
CA PRO A 141 9.17 10.91 -11.87
C PRO A 141 9.80 12.02 -11.01
N GLY A 142 9.17 12.32 -9.88
CA GLY A 142 9.58 13.42 -8.99
C GLY A 142 9.04 14.79 -9.36
N GLN A 143 8.39 14.96 -10.51
CA GLN A 143 7.81 16.24 -10.94
C GLN A 143 6.69 16.66 -10.00
N GLU A 144 6.74 17.93 -9.54
CA GLU A 144 5.68 18.51 -8.72
C GLU A 144 4.46 18.89 -9.56
N ILE A 145 3.29 18.71 -8.97
CA ILE A 145 2.00 18.90 -9.63
C ILE A 145 1.01 19.48 -8.61
N ALA A 146 0.26 20.47 -9.01
CA ALA A 146 -0.86 21.03 -8.24
C ALA A 146 -2.16 20.42 -8.77
N LEU A 147 -3.03 19.96 -7.89
CA LEU A 147 -4.28 19.27 -8.19
C LEU A 147 -5.47 20.04 -7.65
N CYS A 148 -6.54 20.13 -8.42
CA CYS A 148 -7.84 20.65 -8.00
C CYS A 148 -8.94 19.71 -8.48
N PHE A 149 -9.69 19.10 -7.56
CA PHE A 149 -10.83 18.23 -7.84
C PHE A 149 -11.86 18.36 -6.72
N ALA A 150 -13.05 17.81 -6.92
CA ALA A 150 -14.09 17.82 -5.90
C ALA A 150 -14.61 16.38 -5.66
N LEU A 151 -14.92 16.08 -4.41
CA LEU A 151 -15.53 14.82 -3.99
C LEU A 151 -16.94 15.09 -3.50
N SER A 152 -17.89 14.22 -3.81
CA SER A 152 -19.26 14.30 -3.30
C SER A 152 -19.33 13.62 -1.93
N GLU A 153 -19.81 14.34 -0.93
CA GLU A 153 -20.14 13.79 0.39
C GLU A 153 -21.55 14.27 0.80
N SER A 154 -22.49 13.33 0.95
CA SER A 154 -23.86 13.61 1.43
C SER A 154 -24.56 14.78 0.70
N ASP A 155 -24.49 14.81 -0.64
CA ASP A 155 -25.00 15.84 -1.55
C ASP A 155 -24.23 17.18 -1.57
N GLU A 156 -23.12 17.28 -0.85
CA GLU A 156 -22.21 18.43 -0.93
C GLU A 156 -20.95 18.08 -1.74
N MET A 157 -20.50 19.05 -2.55
CA MET A 157 -19.25 18.94 -3.31
C MET A 157 -18.11 19.58 -2.51
N LEU A 158 -17.22 18.76 -2.01
CA LEU A 158 -16.05 19.21 -1.24
C LEU A 158 -14.85 19.41 -2.18
N PRO A 159 -14.37 20.66 -2.32
CA PRO A 159 -13.21 20.94 -3.18
C PRO A 159 -11.90 20.56 -2.49
N PHE A 160 -11.03 19.88 -3.21
CA PHE A 160 -9.66 19.55 -2.80
C PHE A 160 -8.66 20.31 -3.66
N LYS A 161 -7.77 21.07 -2.99
CA LYS A 161 -6.60 21.70 -3.61
C LYS A 161 -5.36 21.14 -2.95
N LEU A 162 -4.64 20.30 -3.68
CA LEU A 162 -3.52 19.51 -3.16
C LEU A 162 -2.28 19.73 -4.02
N LYS A 163 -1.12 19.57 -3.39
CA LYS A 163 0.15 19.38 -4.10
C LYS A 163 0.52 17.91 -4.07
N GLY A 164 1.14 17.45 -5.13
CA GLY A 164 1.61 16.08 -5.24
C GLY A 164 2.91 16.01 -6.03
N ARG A 165 3.43 14.80 -6.09
CA ARG A 165 4.62 14.46 -6.86
C ARG A 165 4.34 13.22 -7.70
N VAL A 166 4.70 13.28 -8.97
CA VAL A 166 4.61 12.13 -9.88
C VAL A 166 5.56 11.03 -9.37
N THR A 167 5.03 9.86 -9.10
CA THR A 167 5.78 8.70 -8.58
C THR A 167 5.90 7.57 -9.59
N GLN A 168 4.92 7.44 -10.48
CA GLN A 168 4.87 6.37 -11.47
C GLN A 168 4.33 6.90 -12.80
N LEU A 169 4.87 6.35 -13.89
CA LEU A 169 4.43 6.64 -15.25
C LEU A 169 3.84 5.37 -15.86
N TYR A 170 2.73 5.52 -16.55
CA TYR A 170 2.04 4.46 -17.28
C TYR A 170 1.72 4.94 -18.70
N PRO A 171 1.46 4.05 -19.66
CA PRO A 171 1.10 4.44 -21.03
C PRO A 171 -0.17 5.31 -21.11
N ASP A 172 -1.08 5.14 -20.15
CA ASP A 172 -2.40 5.76 -20.08
C ASP A 172 -2.56 6.78 -18.94
N GLY A 173 -1.48 7.06 -18.16
CA GLY A 173 -1.57 8.00 -17.06
C GLY A 173 -0.37 8.07 -16.14
N ILE A 174 -0.55 8.80 -15.04
CA ILE A 174 0.45 9.04 -14.01
C ILE A 174 -0.07 8.74 -12.62
N GLY A 175 0.77 8.10 -11.81
CA GLY A 175 0.55 7.97 -10.36
C GLY A 175 1.12 9.19 -9.63
N VAL A 176 0.31 9.87 -8.83
CA VAL A 176 0.66 11.07 -8.07
C VAL A 176 0.49 10.81 -6.59
N GLN A 177 1.55 11.01 -5.82
CA GLN A 177 1.51 10.97 -4.36
C GLN A 177 1.28 12.38 -3.81
N TYR A 178 0.36 12.55 -2.86
CA TYR A 178 0.14 13.83 -2.21
C TYR A 178 1.32 14.22 -1.29
N THR A 179 1.65 15.53 -1.27
CA THR A 179 2.76 16.06 -0.47
C THR A 179 2.32 17.01 0.64
N ASN A 180 1.10 17.56 0.58
CA ASN A 180 0.60 18.55 1.55
C ASN A 180 -0.81 18.26 2.09
N MET A 181 -1.20 16.99 2.13
CA MET A 181 -2.52 16.60 2.64
C MET A 181 -2.61 16.74 4.16
N THR A 182 -3.65 17.40 4.64
CA THR A 182 -3.96 17.50 6.07
C THR A 182 -4.60 16.20 6.58
N HIS A 183 -4.58 15.97 7.91
CA HIS A 183 -5.27 14.83 8.52
C HIS A 183 -6.76 14.83 8.17
N TYR A 184 -7.43 15.98 8.29
CA TYR A 184 -8.84 16.13 7.94
C TYR A 184 -9.17 15.73 6.50
N GLN A 185 -8.38 16.17 5.52
CA GLN A 185 -8.55 15.78 4.11
C GLN A 185 -8.35 14.29 3.90
N ARG A 186 -7.40 13.69 4.62
CA ARG A 186 -7.13 12.25 4.59
C ARG A 186 -8.30 11.45 5.13
N ASP A 187 -8.88 11.90 6.25
CA ASP A 187 -10.02 11.25 6.89
C ASP A 187 -11.26 11.28 5.99
N ILE A 188 -11.52 12.40 5.30
CA ILE A 188 -12.62 12.49 4.32
C ILE A 188 -12.42 11.46 3.21
N ILE A 189 -11.25 11.42 2.58
CA ILE A 189 -10.98 10.47 1.48
C ILE A 189 -11.10 9.02 1.99
N SER A 190 -10.55 8.73 3.18
CA SER A 190 -10.64 7.39 3.78
C SER A 190 -12.08 6.97 4.07
N THR A 191 -12.91 7.92 4.55
CA THR A 191 -14.33 7.69 4.83
C THR A 191 -15.13 7.41 3.55
N LEU A 192 -14.84 8.17 2.48
CA LEU A 192 -15.50 7.97 1.18
C LEU A 192 -15.13 6.61 0.57
N ILE A 193 -13.87 6.19 0.69
CA ILE A 193 -13.42 4.87 0.23
C ILE A 193 -14.12 3.77 1.03
N GLY A 194 -14.24 3.90 2.35
CA GLY A 194 -14.89 2.90 3.22
C GLY A 194 -16.42 2.82 3.08
N LYS A 195 -17.08 3.86 2.54
CA LYS A 195 -18.53 3.84 2.26
C LYS A 195 -18.89 3.21 0.91
N SER A 196 -17.89 2.99 0.04
CA SER A 196 -18.11 2.47 -1.32
C SER A 196 -17.93 0.95 -1.41
N GLU A 197 -17.68 0.28 -0.31
CA GLU A 197 -17.70 -1.18 -0.13
C GLU A 197 -19.03 -1.63 0.51
#